data_7a526d7cf6c23c97ff3428281d6996fc
#
_entry.id   7a526d7cf6c23c97ff3428281d6996fc
#
_cell.length_a   1.000
_cell.length_b   1.000
_cell.length_c   1.000
_cell.angle_alpha   90.00
_cell.angle_beta   90.00
_cell.angle_gamma   90.00
#
_symmetry.space_group_name_H-M   'P 1'
#
loop_
_entity.id
_entity.type
_entity.pdbx_description
1 polymer ?
#
loop_
_entity_poly.entity_id
_entity_poly.type
_entity_poly.pdbx_seq_one_letter_code
_entity_poly.pdbx_strand_id
1 'polypeptide(L)'
;MAKLLEIRWHGRAGQGAKTAALVLAEAVISTGRHAQAFPEYGPERMGAPMQAFNRISDESITIHSHVERPKIVIVLDPTLMSVVDVKAGVPDDGIYLINTPLSVEEIRKKLKLETGKAKVYTLDATQISIDTIGR
;
A
#
# COMPACT_ATOMS: atom_id res chain seq x y z
N MET A 1 15.05 -0.25 -20.77
CA MET A 1 14.79 0.59 -19.59
C MET A 1 14.21 -0.23 -18.46
N ALA A 2 14.78 -0.13 -17.27
CA ALA A 2 14.26 -0.86 -16.12
C ALA A 2 12.85 -0.36 -15.78
N LYS A 3 11.96 -1.30 -15.51
CA LYS A 3 10.65 -0.97 -14.96
C LYS A 3 10.76 -0.90 -13.44
N LEU A 4 10.55 0.27 -12.89
CA LEU A 4 10.51 0.48 -11.45
C LEU A 4 9.05 0.55 -11.01
N LEU A 5 8.66 -0.40 -10.17
CA LEU A 5 7.33 -0.41 -9.56
C LEU A 5 7.45 0.13 -8.15
N GLU A 6 6.65 1.13 -7.84
CA GLU A 6 6.63 1.73 -6.50
C GLU A 6 5.29 1.52 -5.84
N ILE A 7 5.32 1.10 -4.58
CA ILE A 7 4.13 0.76 -3.79
C ILE A 7 4.16 1.57 -2.50
N ARG A 8 3.03 2.14 -2.14
CA ARG A 8 2.86 2.82 -0.85
C ARG A 8 1.81 2.09 -0.02
N TRP A 9 2.19 1.77 1.21
CA TRP A 9 1.32 1.14 2.20
C TRP A 9 0.85 2.19 3.19
N HIS A 10 -0.44 2.25 3.44
CA HIS A 10 -1.03 3.09 4.48
C HIS A 10 -1.57 2.19 5.58
N GLY A 11 -1.19 2.48 6.81
CA GLY A 11 -1.66 1.77 7.98
C GLY A 11 -1.52 2.62 9.22
N ARG A 12 -1.89 2.06 10.37
CA ARG A 12 -1.61 2.69 11.66
C ARG A 12 -0.46 1.96 12.33
N ALA A 13 0.28 2.66 13.16
CA ALA A 13 1.37 2.06 13.92
C ALA A 13 0.85 0.84 14.67
N GLY A 14 1.54 -0.28 14.55
CA GLY A 14 1.14 -1.55 15.15
C GLY A 14 0.32 -2.48 14.26
N GLN A 15 -0.10 -2.04 13.07
CA GLN A 15 -0.88 -2.88 12.14
C GLN A 15 -0.03 -3.71 11.18
N GLY A 16 1.29 -3.56 11.21
CA GLY A 16 2.19 -4.41 10.44
C GLY A 16 2.49 -3.95 9.02
N ALA A 17 2.25 -2.69 8.68
CA ALA A 17 2.57 -2.17 7.34
C ALA A 17 4.06 -2.31 7.00
N LYS A 18 4.93 -1.97 7.94
CA LYS A 18 6.38 -2.13 7.77
C LYS A 18 6.76 -3.58 7.54
N THR A 19 6.20 -4.48 8.35
CA THR A 19 6.46 -5.92 8.24
C THR A 19 5.95 -6.47 6.92
N ALA A 20 4.76 -6.07 6.50
CA ALA A 20 4.18 -6.49 5.22
C ALA A 20 5.05 -6.05 4.04
N ALA A 21 5.52 -4.80 4.05
CA ALA A 21 6.41 -4.30 3.01
C ALA A 21 7.73 -5.08 2.97
N LEU A 22 8.29 -5.40 4.13
CA LEU A 22 9.52 -6.18 4.23
C LEU A 22 9.35 -7.60 3.69
N VAL A 23 8.25 -8.26 4.05
CA VAL A 23 7.93 -9.62 3.57
C VAL A 23 7.78 -9.61 2.05
N LEU A 24 7.10 -8.61 1.49
CA LEU A 24 6.97 -8.49 0.04
C LEU A 24 8.33 -8.34 -0.63
N ALA A 25 9.20 -7.48 -0.09
CA ALA A 25 10.55 -7.30 -0.64
C ALA A 25 11.35 -8.59 -0.62
N GLU A 26 11.31 -9.32 0.48
CA GLU A 26 12.02 -10.61 0.60
C GLU A 26 11.48 -11.64 -0.41
N ALA A 27 10.18 -11.69 -0.60
CA ALA A 27 9.56 -12.59 -1.57
C ALA A 27 10.00 -12.25 -3.00
N VAL A 28 10.06 -10.97 -3.35
CA VAL A 28 10.51 -10.53 -4.66
C VAL A 28 11.97 -10.86 -4.89
N ILE A 29 12.83 -10.62 -3.90
CA ILE A 29 14.26 -10.91 -3.97
C ILE A 29 14.48 -12.41 -4.19
N SER A 30 13.67 -13.26 -3.57
CA SER A 30 13.78 -14.72 -3.74
C SER A 30 13.49 -15.18 -5.17
N THR A 31 12.83 -14.36 -5.99
CA THR A 31 12.59 -14.65 -7.41
C THR A 31 13.72 -14.18 -8.33
N GLY A 32 14.78 -13.58 -7.78
CA GLY A 32 15.91 -13.06 -8.54
C GLY A 32 15.77 -11.60 -8.96
N ARG A 33 14.71 -10.93 -8.53
CA ARG A 33 14.49 -9.50 -8.79
C ARG A 33 15.04 -8.66 -7.64
N HIS A 34 15.09 -7.35 -7.86
CA HIS A 34 15.56 -6.39 -6.86
C HIS A 34 14.38 -5.72 -6.17
N ALA A 35 14.47 -5.51 -4.87
CA ALA A 35 13.44 -4.84 -4.10
C ALA A 35 14.03 -4.06 -2.93
N GLN A 36 13.31 -3.01 -2.55
CA GLN A 36 13.56 -2.24 -1.33
C GLN A 36 12.27 -2.22 -0.52
N ALA A 37 12.40 -2.14 0.80
CA ALA A 37 11.30 -1.88 1.70
C ALA A 37 11.79 -0.93 2.78
N PHE A 38 11.04 0.13 3.03
CA PHE A 38 11.41 1.10 4.06
C PHE A 38 10.17 1.80 4.61
N PRO A 39 10.16 2.12 5.91
CA PRO A 39 9.08 2.90 6.49
C PRO A 39 9.34 4.39 6.32
N GLU A 40 8.28 5.19 6.45
CA GLU A 40 8.43 6.62 6.65
C GLU A 40 8.52 6.86 8.15
N TYR A 41 9.64 7.45 8.57
CA TYR A 41 9.84 7.78 9.97
C TYR A 41 9.15 9.10 10.30
N GLY A 42 8.28 9.07 11.28
CA GLY A 42 7.59 10.22 11.84
C GLY A 42 7.42 10.04 13.34
N PRO A 43 6.68 10.94 14.02
CA PRO A 43 6.40 10.74 15.44
C PRO A 43 5.62 9.44 15.62
N GLU A 44 6.28 8.44 16.21
CA GLU A 44 5.69 7.14 16.40
C GLU A 44 4.82 7.12 17.65
N ARG A 45 3.52 6.94 17.44
CA ARG A 45 2.56 6.71 18.50
C ARG A 45 1.72 5.51 18.10
N MET A 46 1.39 4.65 19.03
CA MET A 46 0.47 3.56 18.80
C MET A 46 -0.83 4.09 18.16
N GLY A 47 -1.22 3.53 17.03
CA GLY A 47 -2.42 3.94 16.31
C GLY A 47 -2.26 5.16 15.42
N ALA A 48 -1.10 5.84 15.40
CA ALA A 48 -0.88 6.97 14.51
C ALA A 48 -0.78 6.51 13.05
N PRO A 49 -1.24 7.33 12.09
CA PRO A 49 -1.07 7.02 10.67
C PRO A 49 0.42 6.85 10.33
N MET A 50 0.74 5.81 9.57
CA MET A 50 2.10 5.57 9.10
C MET A 50 2.08 5.11 7.65
N GLN A 51 3.22 5.21 7.00
CA GLN A 51 3.41 4.73 5.64
C GLN A 51 4.63 3.82 5.59
N ALA A 52 4.58 2.88 4.65
CA ALA A 52 5.74 2.09 4.28
C ALA A 52 5.78 2.01 2.76
N PHE A 53 6.95 1.72 2.21
CA PHE A 53 7.17 1.77 0.77
C PHE A 53 7.91 0.55 0.27
N ASN A 54 7.59 0.15 -0.96
CA ASN A 54 8.40 -0.80 -1.71
C ASN A 54 8.82 -0.18 -3.03
N ARG A 55 10.01 -0.54 -3.49
CA ARG A 55 10.45 -0.40 -4.87
C ARG A 55 10.84 -1.78 -5.37
N ILE A 56 10.35 -2.13 -6.55
CA ILE A 56 10.60 -3.43 -7.18
C ILE A 56 11.11 -3.17 -8.59
N SER A 57 12.21 -3.84 -8.97
CA SER A 57 12.81 -3.66 -10.29
C SER A 57 13.51 -4.93 -10.75
N ASP A 58 13.66 -5.08 -12.07
CA ASP A 58 14.48 -6.12 -12.66
C ASP A 58 15.97 -5.79 -12.59
N GLU A 59 16.32 -4.54 -12.32
CA GLU A 59 17.69 -4.05 -12.20
C GLU A 59 17.97 -3.55 -10.79
N SER A 60 19.25 -3.36 -10.46
CA SER A 60 19.64 -2.80 -9.16
C SER A 60 18.99 -1.45 -8.91
N ILE A 61 18.49 -1.26 -7.71
CA ILE A 61 17.81 -0.03 -7.29
C ILE A 61 18.81 0.85 -6.55
N THR A 62 19.07 2.04 -7.10
CA THR A 62 20.04 2.99 -6.54
C THR A 62 19.37 4.22 -5.93
N ILE A 63 18.05 4.32 -6.03
CA ILE A 63 17.27 5.44 -5.50
C ILE A 63 17.07 5.25 -4.01
N HIS A 64 17.31 6.30 -3.22
CA HIS A 64 17.12 6.27 -1.77
C HIS A 64 16.15 7.35 -1.26
N SER A 65 15.52 8.08 -2.17
CA SER A 65 14.53 9.12 -1.84
C SER A 65 13.15 8.52 -1.54
N HIS A 66 12.25 9.36 -1.08
CA HIS A 66 10.86 8.97 -0.84
C HIS A 66 10.16 8.53 -2.13
N VAL A 67 9.13 7.71 -1.98
CA VAL A 67 8.23 7.38 -3.08
C VAL A 67 7.19 8.48 -3.20
N GLU A 68 7.27 9.26 -4.27
CA GLU A 68 6.36 10.37 -4.51
C GLU A 68 5.20 10.01 -5.43
N ARG A 69 5.40 9.02 -6.31
CA ARG A 69 4.43 8.63 -7.33
C ARG A 69 4.21 7.13 -7.34
N PRO A 70 3.58 6.58 -6.28
CA PRO A 70 3.33 5.15 -6.25
C PRO A 70 2.31 4.74 -7.31
N LYS A 71 2.57 3.64 -7.99
CA LYS A 71 1.63 3.04 -8.93
C LYS A 71 0.55 2.25 -8.20
N ILE A 72 0.91 1.65 -7.07
CA ILE A 72 0.03 0.83 -6.25
C ILE A 72 -0.03 1.43 -4.86
N VAL A 73 -1.24 1.56 -4.34
CA VAL A 73 -1.50 1.98 -2.96
C VAL A 73 -2.27 0.88 -2.26
N ILE A 74 -1.78 0.49 -1.09
CA ILE A 74 -2.42 -0.52 -0.25
C ILE A 74 -2.83 0.15 1.06
N VAL A 75 -4.10 0.05 1.41
CA VAL A 75 -4.64 0.64 2.63
C VAL A 75 -5.05 -0.47 3.58
N LEU A 76 -4.32 -0.62 4.68
CA LEU A 76 -4.58 -1.65 5.69
C LEU A 76 -5.72 -1.27 6.63
N ASP A 77 -5.86 0.03 6.90
CA ASP A 77 -6.91 0.54 7.78
C ASP A 77 -7.82 1.49 6.97
N PRO A 78 -9.07 1.08 6.70
CA PRO A 78 -9.96 1.88 5.86
C PRO A 78 -10.32 3.24 6.46
N THR A 79 -10.18 3.42 7.79
CA THR A 79 -10.45 4.71 8.41
C THR A 79 -9.46 5.79 7.96
N LEU A 80 -8.29 5.40 7.44
CA LEU A 80 -7.29 6.34 6.95
C LEU A 80 -7.73 7.07 5.69
N MET A 81 -8.68 6.54 4.94
CA MET A 81 -9.17 7.20 3.73
C MET A 81 -9.81 8.57 4.01
N SER A 82 -10.26 8.79 5.24
CA SER A 82 -10.82 10.08 5.66
C SER A 82 -9.82 10.96 6.43
N VAL A 83 -8.63 10.46 6.70
CA VAL A 83 -7.61 11.14 7.52
C VAL A 83 -6.44 11.60 6.67
N VAL A 84 -6.02 10.78 5.69
CA VAL A 84 -4.88 11.07 4.83
C VAL A 84 -5.30 10.97 3.37
N ASP A 85 -4.58 11.67 2.50
CA ASP A 85 -4.82 11.60 1.06
C ASP A 85 -4.11 10.37 0.48
N VAL A 86 -4.82 9.25 0.42
CA VAL A 86 -4.25 8.00 -0.11
C VAL A 86 -4.03 8.04 -1.63
N LYS A 87 -4.52 9.08 -2.31
CA LYS A 87 -4.34 9.25 -3.76
C LYS A 87 -3.15 10.14 -4.09
N ALA A 88 -2.49 10.74 -3.12
CA ALA A 88 -1.42 11.70 -3.37
C ALA A 88 -0.32 11.08 -4.26
N GLY A 89 -0.04 11.73 -5.38
CA GLY A 89 1.00 11.31 -6.32
C GLY A 89 0.68 10.10 -7.19
N VAL A 90 -0.47 9.46 -6.99
CA VAL A 90 -0.86 8.26 -7.76
C VAL A 90 -1.31 8.68 -9.16
N PRO A 91 -0.79 8.02 -10.23
CA PRO A 91 -1.23 8.34 -11.60
C PRO A 91 -2.70 7.94 -11.82
N ASP A 92 -3.29 8.47 -12.91
CA ASP A 92 -4.69 8.22 -13.24
C ASP A 92 -5.03 6.74 -13.40
N ASP A 93 -4.08 5.92 -13.79
CA ASP A 93 -4.23 4.47 -13.95
C ASP A 93 -3.66 3.69 -12.77
N GLY A 94 -3.56 4.33 -11.61
CA GLY A 94 -3.08 3.71 -10.39
C GLY A 94 -3.95 2.55 -9.91
N ILE A 95 -3.39 1.75 -9.03
CA ILE A 95 -4.04 0.57 -8.48
C ILE A 95 -4.19 0.75 -6.97
N TYR A 96 -5.40 0.50 -6.47
CA TYR A 96 -5.71 0.60 -5.04
C TYR A 96 -6.18 -0.75 -4.52
N LEU A 97 -5.56 -1.22 -3.46
CA LEU A 97 -6.01 -2.41 -2.72
C LEU A 97 -6.39 -1.96 -1.31
N ILE A 98 -7.65 -2.09 -0.97
CA ILE A 98 -8.20 -1.55 0.28
C ILE A 98 -8.72 -2.69 1.16
N ASN A 99 -8.27 -2.73 2.39
CA ASN A 99 -8.82 -3.64 3.40
C ASN A 99 -10.15 -3.05 3.90
N THR A 100 -11.26 -3.59 3.44
CA THR A 100 -12.58 -3.08 3.80
C THR A 100 -13.65 -4.11 3.47
N PRO A 101 -14.77 -4.15 4.23
CA PRO A 101 -15.93 -4.95 3.85
C PRO A 101 -16.80 -4.29 2.78
N LEU A 102 -16.51 -3.03 2.41
CA LEU A 102 -17.28 -2.30 1.41
C LEU A 102 -17.00 -2.81 0.01
N SER A 103 -17.96 -2.59 -0.90
CA SER A 103 -17.80 -2.96 -2.31
C SER A 103 -16.83 -2.03 -3.03
N VAL A 104 -16.35 -2.49 -4.19
CA VAL A 104 -15.49 -1.67 -5.06
C VAL A 104 -16.18 -0.37 -5.45
N GLU A 105 -17.48 -0.42 -5.79
CA GLU A 105 -18.26 0.75 -6.17
C GLU A 105 -18.33 1.78 -5.06
N GLU A 106 -18.53 1.33 -3.81
CA GLU A 106 -18.56 2.21 -2.65
C GLU A 106 -17.23 2.89 -2.41
N ILE A 107 -16.12 2.16 -2.57
CA ILE A 107 -14.78 2.71 -2.42
C ILE A 107 -14.46 3.69 -3.55
N ARG A 108 -14.81 3.36 -4.80
CA ARG A 108 -14.60 4.27 -5.92
C ARG A 108 -15.31 5.61 -5.69
N LYS A 109 -16.53 5.55 -5.19
CA LYS A 109 -17.31 6.75 -4.86
C LYS A 109 -16.65 7.53 -3.72
N LYS A 110 -16.23 6.84 -2.67
CA LYS A 110 -15.59 7.45 -1.50
C LYS A 110 -14.28 8.15 -1.85
N LEU A 111 -13.49 7.57 -2.75
CA LEU A 111 -12.21 8.11 -3.19
C LEU A 111 -12.34 9.01 -4.43
N LYS A 112 -13.56 9.22 -4.93
CA LYS A 112 -13.80 10.02 -6.15
C LYS A 112 -13.05 9.46 -7.36
N LEU A 113 -13.11 8.15 -7.52
CA LEU A 113 -12.50 7.42 -8.63
C LEU A 113 -13.56 6.82 -9.57
N GLU A 114 -14.76 7.38 -9.58
CA GLU A 114 -15.89 6.87 -10.34
C GLU A 114 -15.67 6.97 -11.85
N THR A 115 -14.90 7.98 -12.26
CA THR A 115 -14.52 8.17 -13.66
C THR A 115 -13.00 8.09 -13.75
N GLY A 116 -12.50 7.35 -14.71
CA GLY A 116 -11.06 7.24 -14.91
C GLY A 116 -10.61 5.80 -15.02
N LYS A 117 -9.28 5.63 -15.07
CA LYS A 117 -8.63 4.35 -15.38
C LYS A 117 -8.12 3.63 -14.13
N ALA A 118 -8.27 4.20 -12.95
CA ALA A 118 -7.80 3.58 -11.72
C ALA A 118 -8.50 2.24 -11.48
N LYS A 119 -7.74 1.26 -11.02
CA LYS A 119 -8.26 -0.05 -10.63
C LYS A 119 -8.38 -0.10 -9.12
N VAL A 120 -9.51 -0.54 -8.62
CA VAL A 120 -9.77 -0.66 -7.19
C VAL A 120 -10.13 -2.10 -6.87
N TYR A 121 -9.42 -2.66 -5.90
CA TYR A 121 -9.68 -4.00 -5.37
C TYR A 121 -9.98 -3.86 -3.87
N THR A 122 -10.95 -4.60 -3.40
CA THR A 122 -11.31 -4.63 -1.98
C THR A 122 -11.19 -6.04 -1.45
N LEU A 123 -10.80 -6.15 -0.20
CA LEU A 123 -10.64 -7.42 0.49
C LEU A 123 -10.90 -7.19 1.97
N ASP A 124 -11.79 -7.97 2.57
CA ASP A 124 -11.98 -7.91 4.02
C ASP A 124 -10.96 -8.83 4.70
N ALA A 125 -9.72 -8.37 4.75
CA ALA A 125 -8.62 -9.12 5.33
C ALA A 125 -8.81 -9.30 6.84
N THR A 126 -9.43 -8.35 7.50
CA THR A 126 -9.72 -8.42 8.93
C THR A 126 -10.65 -9.60 9.23
N GLN A 127 -11.73 -9.74 8.46
CA GLN A 127 -12.66 -10.85 8.65
C GLN A 127 -12.01 -12.20 8.32
N ILE A 128 -11.21 -12.24 7.25
CA ILE A 128 -10.46 -13.44 6.88
C ILE A 128 -9.52 -13.86 8.01
N SER A 129 -8.82 -12.90 8.61
CA SER A 129 -7.92 -13.16 9.73
C SER A 129 -8.67 -13.72 10.94
N ILE A 130 -9.82 -13.12 11.28
CA ILE A 130 -10.66 -13.59 12.38
C ILE A 130 -11.13 -15.02 12.13
N ASP A 131 -11.60 -15.32 10.92
CA ASP A 131 -12.13 -16.64 10.56
C ASP A 131 -11.02 -17.71 10.49
N THR A 132 -9.80 -17.33 10.16
CA THR A 132 -8.70 -18.28 9.91
C THR A 132 -7.85 -18.52 11.15
N ILE A 133 -7.46 -17.46 11.86
CA ILE A 133 -6.54 -17.54 13.00
C ILE A 133 -7.10 -16.92 14.28
N GLY A 134 -8.34 -16.47 14.27
CA GLY A 134 -9.04 -15.93 15.44
C GLY A 134 -8.66 -14.51 15.85
N ARG A 135 -7.95 -13.81 14.99
CA ARG A 135 -7.54 -12.44 15.31
C ARG A 135 -7.20 -11.62 14.08
#